data_2341d01ad87e72e60a36443d895dc5a3
#
_entry.id   2341d01ad87e72e60a36443d895dc5a3
#
_cell.length_a   1.000
_cell.length_b   1.000
_cell.length_c   1.000
_cell.angle_alpha   90.00
_cell.angle_beta   90.00
_cell.angle_gamma   90.00
#
_symmetry.space_group_name_H-M   'P 1'
#
loop_
_entity.id
_entity.type
_entity.pdbx_description
1 polymer ?
#
loop_
_entity_poly.entity_id
_entity_poly.type
_entity_poly.pdbx_seq_one_letter_code
_entity_poly.pdbx_strand_id
1 'polypeptide(L)'
;MRNPEFYRYDFDLAQVAEVWRRGSVIGSWLLDLTAAALRNAPELSSFEGRVSDSGEGRWTLQAAIDEGVPAPVISAALFGRFESRGYADYADKVLAAMRYEFGGHVEKPASRETIE
;
A
#
# COMPACT_ATOMS: atom_id res chain seq x y z
N MET A 1 7.44 -12.90 6.01
CA MET A 1 7.34 -13.42 4.62
C MET A 1 6.30 -14.54 4.57
N ARG A 2 5.32 -14.49 3.63
CA ARG A 2 4.15 -15.40 3.64
C ARG A 2 4.40 -16.79 3.09
N ASN A 3 5.52 -17.04 2.40
CA ASN A 3 5.87 -18.35 1.87
C ASN A 3 7.35 -18.67 2.14
N PRO A 4 7.68 -19.10 3.37
CA PRO A 4 9.07 -19.35 3.78
C PRO A 4 9.67 -20.60 3.13
N GLU A 5 8.89 -21.47 2.54
CA GLU A 5 9.39 -22.69 1.90
C GLU A 5 10.20 -22.39 0.65
N PHE A 6 9.71 -21.46 -0.20
CA PHE A 6 10.33 -21.08 -1.47
C PHE A 6 11.14 -19.78 -1.38
N TYR A 7 10.79 -18.88 -0.44
CA TYR A 7 11.34 -17.53 -0.36
C TYR A 7 11.91 -17.25 1.03
N ARG A 8 12.94 -18.00 1.41
CA ARG A 8 13.63 -17.88 2.72
C ARG A 8 14.65 -16.74 2.73
N TYR A 9 14.19 -15.54 2.38
CA TYR A 9 15.03 -14.35 2.41
C TYR A 9 14.74 -13.54 3.67
N ASP A 10 15.79 -13.15 4.35
CA ASP A 10 15.74 -12.16 5.43
C ASP A 10 16.29 -10.85 4.87
N PHE A 11 15.40 -9.92 4.51
CA PHE A 11 15.77 -8.66 3.90
C PHE A 11 15.94 -7.58 4.96
N ASP A 12 17.12 -6.99 5.03
CA ASP A 12 17.32 -5.68 5.64
C ASP A 12 16.77 -4.60 4.70
N LEU A 13 15.55 -4.13 5.00
CA LEU A 13 14.85 -3.16 4.13
C LEU A 13 15.57 -1.82 4.04
N ALA A 14 16.31 -1.42 5.08
CA ALA A 14 17.12 -0.21 5.06
C ALA A 14 18.28 -0.34 4.06
N GLN A 15 18.94 -1.51 4.00
CA GLN A 15 19.98 -1.77 3.02
C GLN A 15 19.42 -1.87 1.60
N VAL A 16 18.25 -2.48 1.42
CA VAL A 16 17.57 -2.50 0.11
C VAL A 16 17.31 -1.07 -0.38
N ALA A 17 16.78 -0.20 0.49
CA ALA A 17 16.55 1.20 0.14
C ALA A 17 17.85 1.95 -0.17
N GLU A 18 18.96 1.67 0.53
CA GLU A 18 20.28 2.24 0.23
C GLU A 18 20.78 1.86 -1.17
N VAL A 19 20.63 0.58 -1.56
CA VAL A 19 20.98 0.13 -2.91
C VAL A 19 20.16 0.86 -3.97
N TRP A 20 18.86 1.00 -3.75
CA TRP A 20 17.98 1.66 -4.70
C TRP A 20 18.29 3.15 -4.86
N ARG A 21 18.54 3.84 -3.75
CA ARG A 21 18.81 5.30 -3.81
C ARG A 21 20.14 5.66 -4.43
N ARG A 22 21.15 4.78 -4.37
CA ARG A 22 22.51 5.04 -4.88
C ARG A 22 22.82 4.33 -6.18
N GLY A 23 22.25 3.15 -6.41
CA GLY A 23 22.61 2.24 -7.51
C GLY A 23 21.47 1.91 -8.45
N SER A 24 20.38 2.68 -8.50
CA SER A 24 19.27 2.43 -9.40
C SER A 24 18.80 3.68 -10.14
N VAL A 25 18.06 3.47 -11.22
CA VAL A 25 17.46 4.55 -12.03
C VAL A 25 16.38 5.33 -11.30
N ILE A 26 15.82 4.81 -10.21
CA ILE A 26 14.78 5.46 -9.41
C ILE A 26 15.34 6.33 -8.27
N GLY A 27 16.64 6.58 -8.24
CA GLY A 27 17.28 7.49 -7.28
C GLY A 27 16.58 8.85 -7.27
N SER A 28 16.15 9.32 -6.08
CA SER A 28 15.38 10.55 -5.93
C SER A 28 15.41 11.04 -4.47
N TRP A 29 15.07 12.31 -4.25
CA TRP A 29 14.91 12.81 -2.89
C TRP A 29 13.87 12.03 -2.07
N LEU A 30 12.77 11.60 -2.70
CA LEU A 30 11.76 10.77 -2.03
C LEU A 30 12.36 9.43 -1.58
N LEU A 31 13.22 8.83 -2.37
CA LEU A 31 13.89 7.59 -1.99
C LEU A 31 14.96 7.81 -0.90
N ASP A 32 15.61 8.97 -0.85
CA ASP A 32 16.48 9.36 0.26
C ASP A 32 15.68 9.44 1.57
N LEU A 33 14.49 10.02 1.55
CA LEU A 33 13.58 10.08 2.70
C LEU A 33 13.10 8.68 3.11
N THR A 34 12.80 7.81 2.16
CA THR A 34 12.41 6.42 2.40
C THR A 34 13.53 5.65 3.10
N ALA A 35 14.76 5.76 2.60
CA ALA A 35 15.92 5.11 3.21
C ALA A 35 16.18 5.63 4.64
N ALA A 36 16.00 6.94 4.87
CA ALA A 36 16.11 7.51 6.21
C ALA A 36 15.04 6.98 7.17
N ALA A 37 13.78 6.88 6.72
CA ALA A 37 12.68 6.33 7.52
C ALA A 37 12.95 4.88 7.92
N LEU A 38 13.31 4.02 6.98
CA LEU A 38 13.60 2.60 7.24
C LEU A 38 14.85 2.38 8.11
N ARG A 39 15.84 3.27 8.02
CA ARG A 39 17.01 3.22 8.90
C ARG A 39 16.65 3.57 10.34
N ASN A 40 15.79 4.54 10.53
CA ASN A 40 15.40 5.01 11.86
C ASN A 40 14.36 4.09 12.53
N ALA A 41 13.49 3.47 11.74
CA ALA A 41 12.41 2.59 12.21
C ALA A 41 12.16 1.49 11.17
N PRO A 42 12.93 0.38 11.15
CA PRO A 42 12.80 -0.67 10.14
C PRO A 42 11.39 -1.28 10.04
N GLU A 43 10.71 -1.41 11.17
CA GLU A 43 9.36 -1.96 11.25
C GLU A 43 8.25 -0.92 11.04
N LEU A 44 8.59 0.37 10.96
CA LEU A 44 7.65 1.49 10.84
C LEU A 44 6.49 1.44 11.86
N SER A 45 6.72 0.86 13.03
CA SER A 45 5.68 0.58 14.05
C SER A 45 4.98 1.82 14.61
N SER A 46 5.58 3.00 14.45
CA SER A 46 4.98 4.28 14.84
C SER A 46 4.01 4.85 13.80
N PHE A 47 3.87 4.19 12.65
CA PHE A 47 3.01 4.64 11.56
C PHE A 47 1.81 3.70 11.39
N GLU A 48 0.63 4.30 11.26
CA GLU A 48 -0.59 3.59 10.91
C GLU A 48 -0.59 3.25 9.41
N GLY A 49 -1.19 2.11 9.01
CA GLY A 49 -1.36 1.72 7.62
C GLY A 49 -2.43 2.54 6.87
N ARG A 50 -2.59 3.82 7.21
CA ARG A 50 -3.59 4.74 6.68
C ARG A 50 -2.91 5.94 6.05
N VAL A 51 -3.35 6.31 4.85
CA VAL A 51 -2.77 7.45 4.13
C VAL A 51 -3.85 8.45 3.76
N SER A 52 -3.72 9.67 4.26
CA SER A 52 -4.60 10.78 3.85
C SER A 52 -4.16 11.34 2.50
N ASP A 53 -5.11 11.98 1.82
CA ASP A 53 -4.84 12.80 0.66
C ASP A 53 -4.99 14.29 1.02
N SER A 54 -4.17 15.13 0.45
CA SER A 54 -4.16 16.60 0.68
C SER A 54 -4.89 17.38 -0.41
N GLY A 55 -5.38 16.71 -1.45
CA GLY A 55 -6.24 17.26 -2.49
C GLY A 55 -5.62 17.30 -3.89
N GLU A 56 -4.30 17.34 -4.02
CA GLU A 56 -3.60 17.48 -5.30
C GLU A 56 -3.93 16.33 -6.27
N GLY A 57 -4.00 15.09 -5.77
CA GLY A 57 -4.40 13.94 -6.57
C GLY A 57 -5.83 14.05 -7.09
N ARG A 58 -6.75 14.59 -6.29
CA ARG A 58 -8.15 14.84 -6.71
C ARG A 58 -8.23 15.89 -7.80
N TRP A 59 -7.56 17.02 -7.60
CA TRP A 59 -7.55 18.11 -8.57
C TRP A 59 -6.90 17.71 -9.90
N THR A 60 -5.81 16.92 -9.83
CA THR A 60 -5.15 16.39 -11.02
C THR A 60 -6.07 15.45 -11.80
N LEU A 61 -6.79 14.57 -11.10
CA LEU A 61 -7.74 13.66 -11.77
C LEU A 61 -8.93 14.40 -12.34
N GLN A 62 -9.43 15.43 -11.64
CA GLN A 62 -10.51 16.25 -12.19
C GLN A 62 -10.07 16.95 -13.48
N ALA A 63 -8.89 17.55 -13.49
CA ALA A 63 -8.32 18.15 -14.68
C ALA A 63 -8.12 17.14 -15.82
N ALA A 64 -7.64 15.93 -15.50
CA ALA A 64 -7.47 14.85 -16.47
C ALA A 64 -8.81 14.42 -17.09
N ILE A 65 -9.88 14.38 -16.31
CA ILE A 65 -11.24 14.09 -16.79
C ILE A 65 -11.73 15.21 -17.70
N ASP A 66 -11.59 16.45 -17.28
CA ASP A 66 -12.05 17.63 -18.04
C ASP A 66 -11.34 17.75 -19.39
N GLU A 67 -10.04 17.39 -19.44
CA GLU A 67 -9.22 17.44 -20.66
C GLU A 67 -9.21 16.12 -21.46
N GLY A 68 -9.86 15.06 -20.97
CA GLY A 68 -9.86 13.75 -21.61
C GLY A 68 -8.50 13.05 -21.65
N VAL A 69 -7.63 13.32 -20.67
CA VAL A 69 -6.28 12.75 -20.59
C VAL A 69 -6.26 11.54 -19.65
N PRO A 70 -5.70 10.38 -20.07
CA PRO A 70 -5.61 9.21 -19.20
C PRO A 70 -4.59 9.43 -18.07
N ALA A 71 -5.00 9.08 -16.83
CA ALA A 71 -4.16 9.20 -15.62
C ALA A 71 -4.26 7.95 -14.73
N PRO A 72 -3.93 6.74 -15.24
CA PRO A 72 -4.20 5.48 -14.54
C PRO A 72 -3.41 5.33 -13.24
N VAL A 73 -2.16 5.77 -13.19
CA VAL A 73 -1.29 5.61 -12.02
C VAL A 73 -1.74 6.52 -10.88
N ILE A 74 -2.07 7.77 -11.17
CA ILE A 74 -2.56 8.72 -10.16
C ILE A 74 -3.93 8.28 -9.63
N SER A 75 -4.81 7.77 -10.50
CA SER A 75 -6.11 7.20 -10.10
C SER A 75 -5.94 6.07 -9.10
N ALA A 76 -5.11 5.08 -9.44
CA ALA A 76 -4.84 3.95 -8.57
C ALA A 76 -4.25 4.40 -7.22
N ALA A 77 -3.32 5.34 -7.23
CA ALA A 77 -2.71 5.87 -6.02
C ALA A 77 -3.73 6.59 -5.11
N LEU A 78 -4.65 7.38 -5.69
CA LEU A 78 -5.69 8.08 -4.92
C LEU A 78 -6.70 7.09 -4.33
N PHE A 79 -7.18 6.13 -5.12
CA PHE A 79 -8.15 5.15 -4.66
C PHE A 79 -7.56 4.20 -3.60
N GLY A 80 -6.28 3.82 -3.72
CA GLY A 80 -5.57 3.08 -2.68
C GLY A 80 -5.51 3.84 -1.34
N ARG A 81 -5.45 5.18 -1.36
CA ARG A 81 -5.56 5.99 -0.14
C ARG A 81 -6.97 5.92 0.47
N PHE A 82 -8.03 5.91 -0.34
CA PHE A 82 -9.39 5.74 0.16
C PHE A 82 -9.59 4.37 0.79
N GLU A 83 -9.11 3.33 0.13
CA GLU A 83 -9.12 1.95 0.62
C GLU A 83 -8.39 1.82 1.96
N SER A 84 -7.20 2.41 2.10
CA SER A 84 -6.42 2.39 3.34
C SER A 84 -7.15 3.03 4.54
N ARG A 85 -8.19 3.81 4.29
CA ARG A 85 -9.03 4.44 5.33
C ARG A 85 -10.34 3.70 5.58
N GLY A 86 -10.53 2.50 5.01
CA GLY A 86 -11.71 1.67 5.20
C GLY A 86 -12.89 2.03 4.30
N TYR A 87 -12.72 2.86 3.28
CA TYR A 87 -13.83 3.24 2.39
C TYR A 87 -14.23 2.13 1.40
N ALA A 88 -13.47 1.02 1.35
CA ALA A 88 -13.81 -0.19 0.60
C ALA A 88 -14.58 -1.23 1.43
N ASP A 89 -14.68 -1.09 2.75
CA ASP A 89 -15.20 -2.11 3.67
C ASP A 89 -16.56 -2.68 3.27
N TYR A 90 -17.47 -1.85 2.78
CA TYR A 90 -18.78 -2.34 2.34
C TYR A 90 -18.69 -3.17 1.06
N ALA A 91 -17.89 -2.74 0.10
CA ALA A 91 -17.67 -3.49 -1.14
C ALA A 91 -17.02 -4.85 -0.85
N ASP A 92 -16.04 -4.89 0.03
CA ASP A 92 -15.37 -6.12 0.46
C ASP A 92 -16.32 -7.06 1.18
N LYS A 93 -17.23 -6.54 2.03
CA LYS A 93 -18.30 -7.33 2.65
C LYS A 93 -19.26 -7.94 1.62
N VAL A 94 -19.64 -7.19 0.59
CA VAL A 94 -20.48 -7.70 -0.48
C VAL A 94 -19.75 -8.81 -1.25
N LEU A 95 -18.49 -8.64 -1.58
CA LEU A 95 -17.70 -9.70 -2.24
C LEU A 95 -17.56 -10.95 -1.38
N ALA A 96 -17.32 -10.79 -0.08
CA ALA A 96 -17.26 -11.92 0.86
C ALA A 96 -18.61 -12.65 0.96
N ALA A 97 -19.71 -11.91 1.01
CA ALA A 97 -21.05 -12.50 1.00
C ALA A 97 -21.35 -13.26 -0.30
N MET A 98 -21.00 -12.69 -1.45
CA MET A 98 -21.13 -13.37 -2.74
C MET A 98 -20.32 -14.67 -2.80
N ARG A 99 -19.09 -14.69 -2.29
CA ARG A 99 -18.27 -15.90 -2.22
C ARG A 99 -18.86 -16.96 -1.30
N TYR A 100 -19.46 -16.52 -0.19
CA TYR A 100 -20.17 -17.42 0.72
C TYR A 100 -21.38 -18.07 0.04
N GLU A 101 -22.23 -17.29 -0.59
CA GLU A 101 -23.43 -17.82 -1.29
C GLU A 101 -23.06 -18.72 -2.47
N PHE A 102 -21.98 -18.42 -3.19
CA PHE A 102 -21.56 -19.19 -4.35
C PHE A 102 -20.94 -20.55 -3.98
N GLY A 103 -20.15 -20.62 -2.91
CA GLY A 103 -19.35 -21.81 -2.60
C GLY A 103 -19.15 -22.09 -1.11
N GLY A 104 -19.85 -21.42 -0.22
CA GLY A 104 -19.72 -21.60 1.24
C GLY A 104 -18.38 -21.12 1.81
N HIS A 105 -17.64 -20.28 1.08
CA HIS A 105 -16.36 -19.77 1.54
C HIS A 105 -16.54 -18.75 2.67
N VAL A 106 -16.05 -19.09 3.87
CA VAL A 106 -16.06 -18.20 5.03
C VAL A 106 -14.72 -17.51 5.13
N GLU A 107 -14.73 -16.17 5.14
CA GLU A 107 -13.51 -15.40 5.38
C GLU A 107 -13.06 -15.57 6.84
N LYS A 108 -11.76 -15.80 7.03
CA LYS A 108 -11.20 -15.86 8.38
C LYS A 108 -11.23 -14.47 9.00
N PRO A 109 -11.59 -14.34 10.30
CA PRO A 109 -11.45 -13.07 10.99
C PRO A 109 -10.01 -12.58 10.86
N ALA A 110 -9.81 -11.27 10.67
CA ALA A 110 -8.49 -10.68 10.73
C ALA A 110 -7.87 -11.03 12.08
N SER A 111 -6.85 -11.88 12.08
CA SER A 111 -6.06 -12.14 13.28
C SER A 111 -5.42 -10.81 13.68
N ARG A 112 -5.84 -10.25 14.81
CA ARG A 112 -5.01 -9.27 15.51
C ARG A 112 -3.77 -10.08 15.95
N GLU A 113 -2.72 -10.03 15.18
CA GLU A 113 -1.41 -10.44 15.66
C GLU A 113 -1.10 -9.50 16.83
N THR A 114 -1.33 -10.01 18.04
CA THR A 114 -0.77 -9.43 19.26
C THR A 114 0.73 -9.64 19.13
N ILE A 115 1.44 -8.59 18.76
CA ILE A 115 2.91 -8.56 18.87
C ILE A 115 3.17 -8.53 20.37
N GLU A 116 3.53 -9.68 20.94
CA GLU A 116 4.20 -9.78 22.23
C GLU A 116 5.69 -9.50 22.07
#